data_12d237b985970ba3939d6f4e3b3895cc
#
_entry.id   12d237b985970ba3939d6f4e3b3895cc
#
_cell.length_a   1.000
_cell.length_b   1.000
_cell.length_c   1.000
_cell.angle_alpha   90.00
_cell.angle_beta   90.00
_cell.angle_gamma   90.00
#
_symmetry.space_group_name_H-M   'P 1'
#
loop_
_entity.id
_entity.type
_entity.pdbx_description
1 polymer ?
#
loop_
_entity_poly.entity_id
_entity_poly.type
_entity_poly.pdbx_seq_one_letter_code
_entity_poly.pdbx_strand_id
1 'polypeptide(L)'
;MIVYVDPDLPGITRKKVCNGWGYWTAKGVRITDRDEIDRLNKIALPPAYVDAWFCPSPHGHIQAIGYDAKGRRQYRYHLDFRAKQEAEKFDRLAHFGRALPLLRAQVERNIAGRPTDRDTVIAAVVRLLDEGRIRVGNEAYATENKSFGATTLRNRHATVKGSKLSLQYRAKSGVMRKLTVTDRGLLRVVRKVQDLPGQNLFQYLNDDGTACPATSTNVNAYIKEAMGEDFSAKHFRTWSASVIALEHIVAACRTGGKVKLADLLEPVAEALGNTPTVARKSYVHPLVLGLKDAGFDAKTLPRRTRWLSPAERALIALLDETSEEVAKAAA
;
A
#
# COMPACT_ATOMS: atom_id res chain seq x y z
N MET A 1 3.82 -27.48 -0.16
CA MET A 1 4.83 -26.38 -0.12
C MET A 1 4.61 -25.48 -1.33
N ILE A 2 4.60 -24.15 -1.17
CA ILE A 2 4.46 -23.21 -2.30
C ILE A 2 5.78 -23.11 -3.06
N VAL A 3 5.68 -23.13 -4.40
CA VAL A 3 6.82 -23.04 -5.33
C VAL A 3 6.76 -21.70 -6.06
N TYR A 4 7.87 -20.98 -6.12
CA TYR A 4 7.98 -19.77 -6.95
C TYR A 4 8.12 -20.18 -8.41
N VAL A 5 7.25 -19.65 -9.27
CA VAL A 5 7.22 -19.95 -10.70
C VAL A 5 7.47 -18.68 -11.50
N ASP A 6 8.13 -18.84 -12.64
CA ASP A 6 8.31 -17.76 -13.61
C ASP A 6 7.14 -17.82 -14.61
N PRO A 7 6.27 -16.80 -14.61
CA PRO A 7 5.12 -16.78 -15.52
C PRO A 7 5.47 -16.40 -16.97
N ASP A 8 6.70 -16.03 -17.24
CA ASP A 8 7.16 -15.75 -18.60
C ASP A 8 7.60 -17.05 -19.31
N LEU A 9 7.71 -18.16 -18.56
CA LEU A 9 7.85 -19.49 -19.11
C LEU A 9 6.52 -20.03 -19.66
N PRO A 10 6.54 -20.92 -20.69
CA PRO A 10 5.34 -21.49 -21.27
C PRO A 10 4.48 -22.23 -20.21
N GLY A 11 3.19 -21.92 -20.18
CA GLY A 11 2.21 -22.51 -19.25
C GLY A 11 0.99 -23.07 -19.97
N ILE A 12 -0.04 -23.41 -19.20
CA ILE A 12 -1.32 -23.85 -19.73
C ILE A 12 -2.08 -22.66 -20.26
N THR A 13 -2.69 -22.81 -21.43
CA THR A 13 -3.52 -21.78 -22.08
C THR A 13 -4.99 -22.16 -22.06
N ARG A 14 -5.88 -21.17 -22.18
CA ARG A 14 -7.33 -21.33 -22.19
C ARG A 14 -7.91 -20.83 -23.50
N LYS A 15 -8.81 -21.62 -24.13
CA LYS A 15 -9.57 -21.22 -25.31
C LYS A 15 -11.05 -21.48 -25.10
N LYS A 16 -11.90 -20.65 -25.69
CA LYS A 16 -13.35 -20.85 -25.65
C LYS A 16 -13.74 -22.07 -26.52
N VAL A 17 -14.58 -22.94 -25.98
CA VAL A 17 -15.19 -24.08 -26.65
C VAL A 17 -16.71 -23.98 -26.56
N CYS A 18 -17.46 -24.83 -27.30
CA CYS A 18 -18.92 -24.75 -27.37
C CYS A 18 -19.65 -24.61 -26.03
N ASN A 19 -19.22 -25.36 -25.03
CA ASN A 19 -19.85 -25.40 -23.70
C ASN A 19 -18.96 -24.89 -22.56
N GLY A 20 -18.07 -23.91 -22.79
CA GLY A 20 -17.23 -23.36 -21.73
C GLY A 20 -15.80 -23.09 -22.16
N TRP A 21 -14.87 -23.53 -21.34
CA TRP A 21 -13.44 -23.35 -21.56
C TRP A 21 -12.72 -24.69 -21.75
N GLY A 22 -11.87 -24.76 -22.76
CA GLY A 22 -10.89 -25.83 -22.94
C GLY A 22 -9.50 -25.35 -22.56
N TYR A 23 -8.65 -26.25 -22.12
CA TYR A 23 -7.29 -26.00 -21.67
C TYR A 23 -6.28 -26.81 -22.48
N TRP A 24 -5.13 -26.20 -22.75
CA TRP A 24 -4.03 -26.80 -23.52
C TRP A 24 -2.72 -26.65 -22.76
N THR A 25 -1.93 -27.69 -22.73
CA THR A 25 -0.58 -27.67 -22.18
C THR A 25 0.32 -26.68 -22.92
N ALA A 26 1.49 -26.39 -22.36
CA ALA A 26 2.54 -25.58 -23.03
C ALA A 26 2.97 -26.14 -24.39
N LYS A 27 2.80 -27.45 -24.62
CA LYS A 27 3.10 -28.13 -25.89
C LYS A 27 1.92 -28.12 -26.87
N GLY A 28 0.82 -27.46 -26.54
CA GLY A 28 -0.37 -27.37 -27.39
C GLY A 28 -1.27 -28.63 -27.36
N VAL A 29 -1.06 -29.56 -26.45
CA VAL A 29 -1.90 -30.74 -26.27
C VAL A 29 -3.11 -30.39 -25.42
N ARG A 30 -4.31 -30.79 -25.87
CA ARG A 30 -5.56 -30.56 -25.13
C ARG A 30 -5.56 -31.37 -23.83
N ILE A 31 -5.90 -30.71 -22.73
CA ILE A 31 -6.08 -31.35 -21.42
C ILE A 31 -7.48 -31.99 -21.39
N THR A 32 -7.55 -33.29 -21.10
CA THR A 32 -8.78 -34.06 -21.01
C THR A 32 -9.01 -34.62 -19.60
N ASP A 33 -7.97 -34.58 -18.74
CA ASP A 33 -8.06 -34.95 -17.35
C ASP A 33 -9.05 -34.04 -16.60
N ARG A 34 -10.05 -34.65 -15.98
CA ARG A 34 -11.15 -33.97 -15.30
C ARG A 34 -10.67 -33.25 -14.04
N ASP A 35 -9.79 -33.87 -13.27
CA ASP A 35 -9.29 -33.29 -12.03
C ASP A 35 -8.46 -32.04 -12.31
N GLU A 36 -7.66 -32.07 -13.38
CA GLU A 36 -6.89 -30.91 -13.81
C GLU A 36 -7.79 -29.80 -14.37
N ILE A 37 -8.80 -30.13 -15.18
CA ILE A 37 -9.79 -29.16 -15.67
C ILE A 37 -10.52 -28.49 -14.49
N ASP A 38 -10.93 -29.26 -13.48
CA ASP A 38 -11.61 -28.75 -12.31
C ASP A 38 -10.69 -27.85 -11.45
N ARG A 39 -9.42 -28.22 -11.32
CA ARG A 39 -8.40 -27.36 -10.69
C ARG A 39 -8.31 -26.00 -11.39
N LEU A 40 -8.17 -26.02 -12.72
CA LEU A 40 -8.04 -24.80 -13.53
C LEU A 40 -9.31 -23.92 -13.48
N ASN A 41 -10.48 -24.52 -13.47
CA ASN A 41 -11.76 -23.81 -13.31
C ASN A 41 -11.88 -23.17 -11.92
N LYS A 42 -11.45 -23.85 -10.85
CA LYS A 42 -11.46 -23.34 -9.47
C LYS A 42 -10.59 -22.10 -9.27
N ILE A 43 -9.55 -21.87 -10.09
CA ILE A 43 -8.76 -20.63 -10.07
C ILE A 43 -9.63 -19.40 -10.38
N ALA A 44 -10.77 -19.59 -11.05
CA ALA A 44 -11.78 -18.59 -11.34
C ALA A 44 -11.20 -17.32 -12.04
N LEU A 45 -10.35 -17.52 -13.04
CA LEU A 45 -9.89 -16.41 -13.88
C LEU A 45 -11.09 -15.88 -14.68
N PRO A 46 -11.42 -14.56 -14.62
CA PRO A 46 -12.59 -14.01 -15.27
C PRO A 46 -12.70 -14.40 -16.76
N PRO A 47 -13.92 -14.75 -17.24
CA PRO A 47 -14.12 -15.13 -18.63
C PRO A 47 -13.72 -14.05 -19.65
N ALA A 48 -13.88 -12.76 -19.27
CA ALA A 48 -13.53 -11.62 -20.11
C ALA A 48 -12.02 -11.35 -20.23
N TYR A 49 -11.17 -12.10 -19.50
CA TYR A 49 -9.72 -11.91 -19.61
C TYR A 49 -9.18 -12.70 -20.80
N VAL A 50 -8.34 -12.03 -21.58
CA VAL A 50 -7.64 -12.58 -22.75
C VAL A 50 -6.21 -13.01 -22.40
N ASP A 51 -5.55 -13.73 -23.31
CA ASP A 51 -4.16 -14.19 -23.19
C ASP A 51 -3.90 -14.89 -21.84
N ALA A 52 -4.79 -15.81 -21.50
CA ALA A 52 -4.77 -16.48 -20.23
C ALA A 52 -3.64 -17.51 -20.16
N TRP A 53 -2.75 -17.32 -19.17
CA TRP A 53 -1.72 -18.26 -18.74
C TRP A 53 -2.12 -18.88 -17.41
N PHE A 54 -1.99 -20.21 -17.29
CA PHE A 54 -2.19 -20.92 -16.03
C PHE A 54 -0.95 -21.71 -15.68
N CYS A 55 -0.63 -21.72 -14.38
CA CYS A 55 0.50 -22.48 -13.86
C CYS A 55 0.29 -23.99 -14.04
N PRO A 56 1.25 -24.72 -14.64
CA PRO A 56 1.19 -26.18 -14.71
C PRO A 56 1.22 -26.85 -13.33
N SER A 57 1.86 -26.22 -12.34
CA SER A 57 1.94 -26.76 -10.99
C SER A 57 0.76 -26.26 -10.12
N PRO A 58 0.07 -27.15 -9.38
CA PRO A 58 -0.93 -26.74 -8.40
C PRO A 58 -0.34 -25.94 -7.23
N HIS A 59 0.97 -26.05 -7.01
CA HIS A 59 1.69 -25.37 -5.92
C HIS A 59 2.37 -24.07 -6.32
N GLY A 60 2.24 -23.62 -7.57
CA GLY A 60 2.83 -22.37 -8.01
C GLY A 60 2.25 -21.17 -7.27
N HIS A 61 3.10 -20.22 -6.82
CA HIS A 61 2.65 -19.02 -6.11
C HIS A 61 1.72 -18.14 -6.97
N ILE A 62 1.94 -18.09 -8.30
CA ILE A 62 1.01 -17.53 -9.28
C ILE A 62 0.29 -18.70 -9.93
N GLN A 63 -1.04 -18.75 -9.83
CA GLN A 63 -1.87 -19.80 -10.38
C GLN A 63 -2.41 -19.47 -11.77
N ALA A 64 -2.71 -18.19 -12.05
CA ALA A 64 -3.05 -17.76 -13.40
C ALA A 64 -2.75 -16.27 -13.62
N ILE A 65 -2.59 -15.92 -14.88
CA ILE A 65 -2.49 -14.55 -15.39
C ILE A 65 -3.47 -14.39 -16.54
N GLY A 66 -4.02 -13.20 -16.68
CA GLY A 66 -4.83 -12.83 -17.85
C GLY A 66 -4.88 -11.32 -17.99
N TYR A 67 -5.26 -10.84 -19.15
CA TYR A 67 -5.36 -9.40 -19.42
C TYR A 67 -6.84 -8.99 -19.43
N ASP A 68 -7.15 -7.95 -18.68
CA ASP A 68 -8.50 -7.40 -18.65
C ASP A 68 -8.82 -6.56 -19.90
N ALA A 69 -10.06 -6.07 -20.02
CA ALA A 69 -10.51 -5.28 -21.17
C ALA A 69 -9.72 -3.98 -21.43
N LYS A 70 -8.86 -3.56 -20.45
CA LYS A 70 -7.97 -2.41 -20.60
C LYS A 70 -6.52 -2.82 -20.88
N GLY A 71 -6.25 -4.08 -21.22
CA GLY A 71 -4.92 -4.60 -21.46
C GLY A 71 -4.06 -4.77 -20.21
N ARG A 72 -4.62 -4.68 -19.00
CA ARG A 72 -3.86 -4.76 -17.76
C ARG A 72 -3.65 -6.20 -17.36
N ARG A 73 -2.38 -6.58 -17.09
CA ARG A 73 -2.00 -7.90 -16.57
C ARG A 73 -2.58 -8.08 -15.17
N GLN A 74 -3.38 -9.11 -14.98
CA GLN A 74 -4.08 -9.46 -13.73
C GLN A 74 -3.61 -10.84 -13.27
N TYR A 75 -3.40 -10.99 -11.96
CA TYR A 75 -2.82 -12.18 -11.35
C TYR A 75 -3.83 -12.89 -10.45
N ARG A 76 -3.80 -14.23 -10.49
CA ARG A 76 -4.42 -15.11 -9.50
C ARG A 76 -3.33 -15.82 -8.74
N TYR A 77 -3.17 -15.48 -7.48
CA TYR A 77 -2.20 -16.10 -6.59
C TYR A 77 -2.78 -17.34 -5.91
N HIS A 78 -1.92 -18.28 -5.54
CA HIS A 78 -2.28 -19.39 -4.68
C HIS A 78 -2.85 -18.89 -3.35
N LEU A 79 -3.86 -19.56 -2.80
CA LEU A 79 -4.52 -19.10 -1.57
C LEU A 79 -3.54 -19.05 -0.39
N ASP A 80 -2.74 -20.10 -0.19
CA ASP A 80 -1.76 -20.14 0.90
C ASP A 80 -0.65 -19.11 0.73
N PHE A 81 -0.20 -18.85 -0.51
CA PHE A 81 0.76 -17.80 -0.78
C PHE A 81 0.21 -16.43 -0.38
N ARG A 82 -1.04 -16.18 -0.75
CA ARG A 82 -1.72 -14.93 -0.41
C ARG A 82 -1.90 -14.80 1.10
N ALA A 83 -2.33 -15.87 1.78
CA ALA A 83 -2.48 -15.88 3.24
C ALA A 83 -1.14 -15.62 3.95
N LYS A 84 -0.06 -16.27 3.49
CA LYS A 84 1.30 -16.03 4.00
C LYS A 84 1.74 -14.58 3.80
N GLN A 85 1.56 -14.02 2.60
CA GLN A 85 1.92 -12.62 2.32
C GLN A 85 1.08 -11.62 3.13
N GLU A 86 -0.18 -11.94 3.43
CA GLU A 86 -1.03 -11.12 4.29
C GLU A 86 -0.59 -11.21 5.77
N ALA A 87 -0.18 -12.38 6.24
CA ALA A 87 0.37 -12.55 7.60
C ALA A 87 1.70 -11.81 7.75
N GLU A 88 2.69 -12.09 6.90
CA GLU A 88 4.01 -11.42 6.92
C GLU A 88 3.91 -9.88 6.89
N LYS A 89 2.92 -9.34 6.19
CA LYS A 89 2.68 -7.90 6.14
C LYS A 89 2.32 -7.34 7.53
N PHE A 90 1.52 -8.07 8.30
CA PHE A 90 1.12 -7.66 9.64
C PHE A 90 2.18 -7.95 10.69
N ASP A 91 2.91 -9.07 10.59
CA ASP A 91 4.00 -9.43 11.50
C ASP A 91 5.10 -8.38 11.53
N ARG A 92 5.37 -7.74 10.38
CA ARG A 92 6.37 -6.67 10.27
C ARG A 92 5.87 -5.29 10.72
N LEU A 93 4.60 -5.15 11.13
CA LEU A 93 4.01 -3.85 11.40
C LEU A 93 4.60 -3.19 12.66
N ALA A 94 4.88 -3.96 13.71
CA ALA A 94 5.56 -3.47 14.91
C ALA A 94 6.98 -2.96 14.60
N HIS A 95 7.74 -3.70 13.80
CA HIS A 95 9.08 -3.30 13.33
C HIS A 95 9.02 -1.99 12.53
N PHE A 96 8.06 -1.86 11.62
CA PHE A 96 7.84 -0.61 10.90
C PHE A 96 7.58 0.56 11.86
N GLY A 97 6.70 0.37 12.86
CA GLY A 97 6.40 1.40 13.85
C GLY A 97 7.61 1.82 14.66
N ARG A 98 8.45 0.87 15.08
CA ARG A 98 9.71 1.16 15.80
C ARG A 98 10.75 1.90 14.96
N ALA A 99 10.80 1.64 13.65
CA ALA A 99 11.72 2.31 12.74
C ALA A 99 11.22 3.69 12.24
N LEU A 100 9.92 4.01 12.39
CA LEU A 100 9.35 5.31 11.98
C LEU A 100 10.09 6.54 12.55
N PRO A 101 10.52 6.58 13.82
CA PRO A 101 11.30 7.70 14.35
C PRO A 101 12.57 7.98 13.56
N LEU A 102 13.29 6.95 13.09
CA LEU A 102 14.50 7.10 12.27
C LEU A 102 14.17 7.76 10.94
N LEU A 103 13.14 7.26 10.26
CA LEU A 103 12.69 7.81 8.99
C LEU A 103 12.19 9.25 9.13
N ARG A 104 11.34 9.54 10.12
CA ARG A 104 10.80 10.89 10.36
C ARG A 104 11.89 11.89 10.69
N ALA A 105 12.93 11.48 11.45
CA ALA A 105 14.08 12.30 11.74
C ALA A 105 14.93 12.55 10.48
N GLN A 106 15.13 11.55 9.63
CA GLN A 106 15.83 11.71 8.35
C GLN A 106 15.06 12.64 7.41
N VAL A 107 13.73 12.45 7.31
CA VAL A 107 12.85 13.32 6.51
C VAL A 107 12.92 14.77 7.01
N GLU A 108 12.88 15.01 8.31
CA GLU A 108 12.98 16.37 8.87
C GLU A 108 14.33 17.04 8.52
N ARG A 109 15.44 16.29 8.59
CA ARG A 109 16.76 16.81 8.17
C ARG A 109 16.79 17.14 6.68
N ASN A 110 16.37 16.21 5.84
CA ASN A 110 16.51 16.36 4.40
C ASN A 110 15.51 17.37 3.82
N ILE A 111 14.28 17.44 4.35
CA ILE A 111 13.28 18.41 3.87
C ILE A 111 13.71 19.86 4.16
N ALA A 112 14.65 20.10 5.06
CA ALA A 112 15.25 21.42 5.34
C ALA A 112 16.28 21.85 4.29
N GLY A 113 16.80 20.91 3.47
CA GLY A 113 17.79 21.15 2.45
C GLY A 113 17.31 22.06 1.29
N ARG A 114 18.09 22.16 0.22
CA ARG A 114 17.72 22.94 -0.96
C ARG A 114 16.50 22.31 -1.65
N PRO A 115 15.43 23.06 -1.94
CA PRO A 115 14.15 22.48 -2.39
C PRO A 115 14.19 21.68 -3.68
N THR A 116 15.20 21.89 -4.51
CA THR A 116 15.36 21.19 -5.81
C THR A 116 16.33 20.01 -5.74
N ASP A 117 16.96 19.76 -4.59
CA ASP A 117 17.86 18.63 -4.44
C ASP A 117 17.08 17.33 -4.34
N ARG A 118 17.67 16.25 -4.86
CA ARG A 118 17.06 14.92 -4.93
C ARG A 118 16.52 14.46 -3.58
N ASP A 119 17.35 14.47 -2.55
CA ASP A 119 16.97 13.93 -1.23
C ASP A 119 15.92 14.80 -0.53
N THR A 120 15.95 16.12 -0.76
CA THR A 120 14.92 17.05 -0.26
C THR A 120 13.56 16.79 -0.91
N VAL A 121 13.53 16.57 -2.23
CA VAL A 121 12.30 16.25 -2.95
C VAL A 121 11.75 14.88 -2.54
N ILE A 122 12.63 13.87 -2.41
CA ILE A 122 12.20 12.55 -1.97
C ILE A 122 11.69 12.58 -0.53
N ALA A 123 12.34 13.31 0.37
CA ALA A 123 11.87 13.52 1.74
C ALA A 123 10.49 14.20 1.77
N ALA A 124 10.24 15.17 0.89
CA ALA A 124 8.92 15.79 0.74
C ALA A 124 7.85 14.79 0.27
N VAL A 125 8.18 13.89 -0.66
CA VAL A 125 7.27 12.80 -1.07
C VAL A 125 7.00 11.86 0.10
N VAL A 126 8.01 11.45 0.87
CA VAL A 126 7.85 10.57 2.04
C VAL A 126 7.00 11.26 3.13
N ARG A 127 7.20 12.55 3.39
CA ARG A 127 6.34 13.34 4.27
C ARG A 127 4.88 13.31 3.82
N LEU A 128 4.65 13.47 2.53
CA LEU A 128 3.31 13.39 1.95
C LEU A 128 2.69 12.00 2.06
N LEU A 129 3.48 10.93 1.98
CA LEU A 129 2.99 9.56 2.19
C LEU A 129 2.57 9.32 3.65
N ASP A 130 3.38 9.78 4.60
CA ASP A 130 3.13 9.64 6.04
C ASP A 130 1.88 10.42 6.48
N GLU A 131 1.80 11.71 6.14
CA GLU A 131 0.68 12.57 6.55
C GLU A 131 -0.57 12.37 5.68
N GLY A 132 -0.40 12.25 4.36
CA GLY A 132 -1.49 12.17 3.39
C GLY A 132 -2.08 10.77 3.20
N ARG A 133 -1.39 9.72 3.69
CA ARG A 133 -1.83 8.31 3.60
C ARG A 133 -2.16 7.85 2.18
N ILE A 134 -1.55 8.52 1.19
CA ILE A 134 -1.79 8.27 -0.23
C ILE A 134 -0.90 7.13 -0.76
N ARG A 135 -1.18 6.65 -1.96
CA ARG A 135 -0.33 5.67 -2.64
C ARG A 135 0.89 6.35 -3.24
N VAL A 136 2.01 5.63 -3.32
CA VAL A 136 3.25 6.17 -3.89
C VAL A 136 3.08 6.59 -5.36
N GLY A 137 2.36 5.85 -6.15
CA GLY A 137 2.19 6.07 -7.59
C GLY A 137 3.07 5.13 -8.44
N ASN A 138 2.70 4.99 -9.70
CA ASN A 138 3.44 4.25 -10.71
C ASN A 138 3.17 4.90 -12.07
N GLU A 139 4.21 5.21 -12.84
CA GLU A 139 4.08 5.99 -14.07
C GLU A 139 3.31 5.23 -15.17
N ALA A 140 3.51 3.92 -15.30
CA ALA A 140 2.72 3.12 -16.25
C ALA A 140 1.22 3.23 -15.96
N TYR A 141 0.82 3.11 -14.68
CA TYR A 141 -0.57 3.31 -14.28
C TYR A 141 -1.08 4.75 -14.49
N ALA A 142 -0.22 5.74 -14.30
CA ALA A 142 -0.59 7.14 -14.52
C ALA A 142 -0.85 7.40 -16.02
N THR A 143 -0.04 6.82 -16.89
CA THR A 143 -0.17 6.96 -18.34
C THR A 143 -1.39 6.21 -18.87
N GLU A 144 -1.53 4.93 -18.53
CA GLU A 144 -2.57 4.05 -19.05
C GLU A 144 -3.97 4.34 -18.47
N ASN A 145 -4.04 4.52 -17.15
CA ASN A 145 -5.32 4.59 -16.42
C ASN A 145 -5.68 5.99 -15.93
N LYS A 146 -4.84 7.00 -16.19
CA LYS A 146 -4.99 8.37 -15.65
C LYS A 146 -5.23 8.38 -14.13
N SER A 147 -4.56 7.44 -13.42
CA SER A 147 -4.65 7.27 -11.97
C SER A 147 -3.31 7.59 -11.32
N PHE A 148 -3.32 8.51 -10.36
CA PHE A 148 -2.13 9.12 -9.81
C PHE A 148 -1.88 8.72 -8.35
N GLY A 149 -0.63 8.85 -7.92
CA GLY A 149 -0.16 8.76 -6.53
C GLY A 149 0.98 9.74 -6.33
N ALA A 150 1.60 9.77 -5.15
CA ALA A 150 2.55 10.82 -4.74
C ALA A 150 3.58 11.16 -5.82
N THR A 151 4.31 10.18 -6.35
CA THR A 151 5.37 10.40 -7.35
C THR A 151 4.86 10.76 -8.74
N THR A 152 3.60 10.47 -9.04
CA THR A 152 2.99 10.72 -10.36
C THR A 152 2.02 11.90 -10.35
N LEU A 153 1.89 12.63 -9.23
CA LEU A 153 1.15 13.88 -9.19
C LEU A 153 1.70 14.87 -10.24
N ARG A 154 0.80 15.66 -10.82
CA ARG A 154 1.13 16.70 -11.77
C ARG A 154 0.91 18.07 -11.13
N ASN A 155 1.56 19.13 -11.62
CA ASN A 155 1.42 20.51 -11.12
C ASN A 155 -0.04 20.94 -11.01
N ARG A 156 -0.87 20.59 -12.00
CA ARG A 156 -2.32 20.87 -12.00
C ARG A 156 -3.11 20.22 -10.87
N HIS A 157 -2.56 19.22 -10.19
CA HIS A 157 -3.21 18.54 -9.08
C HIS A 157 -2.98 19.24 -7.74
N ALA A 158 -2.05 20.19 -7.69
CA ALA A 158 -1.61 20.86 -6.47
C ALA A 158 -1.89 22.36 -6.53
N THR A 159 -2.52 22.88 -5.47
CA THR A 159 -2.74 24.31 -5.28
C THR A 159 -2.19 24.70 -3.92
N VAL A 160 -1.25 25.65 -3.90
CA VAL A 160 -0.71 26.23 -2.67
C VAL A 160 -1.35 27.59 -2.42
N LYS A 161 -2.06 27.72 -1.30
CA LYS A 161 -2.65 28.99 -0.84
C LYS A 161 -2.26 29.24 0.61
N GLY A 162 -1.54 30.33 0.88
CA GLY A 162 -1.04 30.63 2.22
C GLY A 162 -0.22 29.48 2.78
N SER A 163 -0.62 28.94 3.93
CA SER A 163 0.04 27.81 4.63
C SER A 163 -0.58 26.44 4.30
N LYS A 164 -1.35 26.31 3.21
CA LYS A 164 -2.06 25.08 2.86
C LYS A 164 -1.68 24.61 1.46
N LEU A 165 -1.35 23.32 1.33
CA LEU A 165 -1.25 22.59 0.08
C LEU A 165 -2.55 21.77 -0.08
N SER A 166 -3.33 22.10 -1.09
CA SER A 166 -4.51 21.33 -1.47
C SER A 166 -4.17 20.46 -2.67
N LEU A 167 -4.39 19.16 -2.55
CA LEU A 167 -4.23 18.19 -3.63
C LEU A 167 -5.59 17.66 -4.07
N GLN A 168 -5.83 17.68 -5.38
CA GLN A 168 -7.03 17.09 -5.99
C GLN A 168 -6.63 16.30 -7.23
N TYR A 169 -6.84 14.98 -7.20
CA TYR A 169 -6.42 14.11 -8.28
C TYR A 169 -7.24 12.82 -8.34
N ARG A 170 -7.22 12.16 -9.49
CA ARG A 170 -7.85 10.86 -9.71
C ARG A 170 -6.91 9.76 -9.22
N ALA A 171 -7.28 9.06 -8.15
CA ALA A 171 -6.52 7.96 -7.56
C ALA A 171 -6.91 6.60 -8.17
N LYS A 172 -6.34 5.52 -7.61
CA LYS A 172 -6.63 4.13 -8.03
C LYS A 172 -8.15 3.88 -8.11
N SER A 173 -8.57 3.15 -9.13
CA SER A 173 -9.97 2.83 -9.46
C SER A 173 -10.80 4.07 -9.85
N GLY A 174 -10.16 5.17 -10.22
CA GLY A 174 -10.84 6.39 -10.68
C GLY A 174 -11.42 7.26 -9.58
N VAL A 175 -11.20 6.92 -8.31
CA VAL A 175 -11.73 7.66 -7.16
C VAL A 175 -11.05 9.03 -7.07
N MET A 176 -11.85 10.10 -6.97
CA MET A 176 -11.31 11.45 -6.75
C MET A 176 -10.84 11.60 -5.30
N ARG A 177 -9.56 11.96 -5.16
CA ARG A 177 -8.96 12.27 -3.85
C ARG A 177 -8.79 13.77 -3.70
N LYS A 178 -9.23 14.26 -2.55
CA LYS A 178 -8.99 15.63 -2.09
C LYS A 178 -8.33 15.53 -0.71
N LEU A 179 -7.22 16.21 -0.54
CA LEU A 179 -6.58 16.30 0.78
C LEU A 179 -5.89 17.67 0.92
N THR A 180 -5.75 18.10 2.15
CA THR A 180 -5.04 19.34 2.49
C THR A 180 -3.94 19.00 3.50
N VAL A 181 -2.75 19.51 3.22
CA VAL A 181 -1.56 19.37 4.08
C VAL A 181 -1.07 20.76 4.47
N THR A 182 -0.59 20.91 5.69
CA THR A 182 -0.13 22.19 6.25
C THR A 182 1.34 22.17 6.69
N ASP A 183 2.08 21.08 6.39
CA ASP A 183 3.50 20.97 6.71
C ASP A 183 4.33 22.03 5.98
N ARG A 184 5.05 22.85 6.75
CA ARG A 184 5.82 23.99 6.20
C ARG A 184 6.96 23.56 5.29
N GLY A 185 7.64 22.45 5.63
CA GLY A 185 8.74 21.90 4.84
C GLY A 185 8.25 21.43 3.47
N LEU A 186 7.17 20.63 3.47
CA LEU A 186 6.53 20.16 2.25
C LEU A 186 6.05 21.32 1.37
N LEU A 187 5.38 22.32 1.96
CA LEU A 187 4.90 23.49 1.20
C LEU A 187 6.07 24.27 0.55
N ARG A 188 7.17 24.43 1.28
CA ARG A 188 8.37 25.11 0.75
C ARG A 188 8.92 24.38 -0.47
N VAL A 189 9.05 23.06 -0.40
CA VAL A 189 9.52 22.26 -1.52
C VAL A 189 8.54 22.33 -2.69
N VAL A 190 7.26 22.10 -2.45
CA VAL A 190 6.23 22.10 -3.52
C VAL A 190 6.20 23.43 -4.27
N ARG A 191 6.23 24.59 -3.58
CA ARG A 191 6.29 25.90 -4.23
C ARG A 191 7.47 26.00 -5.18
N LYS A 192 8.62 25.51 -4.77
CA LYS A 192 9.85 25.66 -5.56
C LYS A 192 9.92 24.69 -6.73
N VAL A 193 9.50 23.45 -6.54
CA VAL A 193 9.51 22.47 -7.65
C VAL A 193 8.42 22.71 -8.69
N GLN A 194 7.35 23.42 -8.34
CA GLN A 194 6.34 23.88 -9.32
C GLN A 194 6.90 24.89 -10.34
N ASP A 195 7.99 25.58 -10.02
CA ASP A 195 8.67 26.51 -10.93
C ASP A 195 9.55 25.76 -11.97
N LEU A 196 9.83 24.47 -11.75
CA LEU A 196 10.65 23.68 -12.67
C LEU A 196 9.87 23.31 -13.94
N PRO A 197 10.55 23.17 -15.08
CA PRO A 197 9.92 22.77 -16.32
C PRO A 197 9.33 21.36 -16.23
N GLY A 198 8.22 21.11 -16.92
CA GLY A 198 7.57 19.80 -16.97
C GLY A 198 6.25 19.73 -16.21
N GLN A 199 5.61 18.58 -16.25
CA GLN A 199 4.27 18.38 -15.68
C GLN A 199 4.27 17.72 -14.31
N ASN A 200 5.36 17.06 -13.92
CA ASN A 200 5.45 16.33 -12.65
C ASN A 200 5.52 17.32 -11.49
N LEU A 201 4.76 17.05 -10.42
CA LEU A 201 4.79 17.88 -9.22
C LEU A 201 6.11 17.67 -8.45
N PHE A 202 6.54 16.42 -8.28
CA PHE A 202 7.78 16.10 -7.58
C PHE A 202 8.88 15.73 -8.58
N GLN A 203 9.76 16.69 -8.81
CA GLN A 203 10.96 16.55 -9.62
C GLN A 203 12.12 17.31 -8.97
N TYR A 204 13.33 16.87 -9.21
CA TYR A 204 14.56 17.45 -8.67
C TYR A 204 15.52 17.77 -9.83
N LEU A 205 16.52 18.59 -9.55
CA LEU A 205 17.56 18.90 -10.53
C LEU A 205 18.75 17.96 -10.30
N ASN A 206 19.21 17.33 -11.38
CA ASN A 206 20.50 16.62 -11.41
C ASN A 206 21.66 17.62 -11.39
N ASP A 207 22.88 17.09 -11.32
CA ASP A 207 24.12 17.89 -11.31
C ASP A 207 24.30 18.74 -12.60
N ASP A 208 23.75 18.29 -13.71
CA ASP A 208 23.73 19.00 -15.01
C ASP A 208 22.58 20.02 -15.12
N GLY A 209 21.76 20.19 -14.06
CA GLY A 209 20.61 21.08 -14.05
C GLY A 209 19.35 20.52 -14.74
N THR A 210 19.37 19.25 -15.20
CA THR A 210 18.18 18.62 -15.81
C THR A 210 17.14 18.24 -14.76
N ALA A 211 15.86 18.55 -15.03
CA ALA A 211 14.76 18.18 -14.14
C ALA A 211 14.41 16.70 -14.31
N CYS A 212 14.51 15.94 -13.21
CA CYS A 212 14.22 14.51 -13.14
C CYS A 212 13.03 14.24 -12.21
N PRO A 213 12.05 13.41 -12.61
CA PRO A 213 10.94 13.05 -11.75
C PRO A 213 11.37 12.15 -10.60
N ALA A 214 10.84 12.38 -9.41
CA ALA A 214 10.94 11.44 -8.31
C ALA A 214 10.13 10.18 -8.62
N THR A 215 10.74 9.00 -8.55
CA THR A 215 10.10 7.72 -8.87
C THR A 215 9.74 6.95 -7.61
N SER A 216 8.84 5.96 -7.74
CA SER A 216 8.54 5.03 -6.63
C SER A 216 9.78 4.22 -6.19
N THR A 217 10.70 3.93 -7.11
CA THR A 217 11.98 3.28 -6.80
C THR A 217 12.84 4.16 -5.90
N ASN A 218 13.00 5.45 -6.24
CA ASN A 218 13.75 6.39 -5.41
C ASN A 218 13.16 6.51 -3.99
N VAL A 219 11.83 6.62 -3.90
CA VAL A 219 11.13 6.72 -2.60
C VAL A 219 11.31 5.46 -1.77
N ASN A 220 11.17 4.26 -2.36
CA ASN A 220 11.35 3.02 -1.62
C ASN A 220 12.81 2.79 -1.20
N ALA A 221 13.79 3.16 -2.04
CA ALA A 221 15.21 3.11 -1.67
C ALA A 221 15.51 4.01 -0.47
N TYR A 222 15.01 5.25 -0.47
CA TYR A 222 15.14 6.19 0.63
C TYR A 222 14.54 5.66 1.94
N ILE A 223 13.32 5.08 1.87
CA ILE A 223 12.65 4.50 3.05
C ILE A 223 13.49 3.35 3.61
N LYS A 224 13.95 2.43 2.74
CA LYS A 224 14.77 1.27 3.12
C LYS A 224 16.09 1.70 3.79
N GLU A 225 16.78 2.67 3.21
CA GLU A 225 18.03 3.22 3.76
C GLU A 225 17.82 3.88 5.12
N ALA A 226 16.80 4.75 5.23
CA ALA A 226 16.52 5.48 6.47
C ALA A 226 16.05 4.60 7.63
N MET A 227 15.37 3.49 7.33
CA MET A 227 14.85 2.55 8.34
C MET A 227 15.77 1.36 8.61
N GLY A 228 16.79 1.11 7.78
CA GLY A 228 17.71 -0.02 7.89
C GLY A 228 17.08 -1.39 7.61
N GLU A 229 15.85 -1.43 7.12
CA GLU A 229 15.09 -2.65 6.83
C GLU A 229 14.33 -2.53 5.50
N ASP A 230 13.90 -3.68 4.95
CA ASP A 230 13.17 -3.73 3.67
C ASP A 230 11.71 -3.26 3.82
N PHE A 231 11.55 -1.99 4.17
CA PHE A 231 10.29 -1.29 4.17
C PHE A 231 10.07 -0.49 2.89
N SER A 232 8.82 -0.15 2.63
CA SER A 232 8.42 0.59 1.43
C SER A 232 7.17 1.43 1.70
N ALA A 233 6.83 2.30 0.77
CA ALA A 233 5.66 3.18 0.84
C ALA A 233 4.33 2.46 1.15
N LYS A 234 4.20 1.15 0.83
CA LYS A 234 2.98 0.39 1.15
C LYS A 234 2.71 0.26 2.65
N HIS A 235 3.77 0.22 3.48
CA HIS A 235 3.64 0.01 4.92
C HIS A 235 2.98 1.19 5.64
N PHE A 236 3.17 2.43 5.17
CA PHE A 236 2.48 3.60 5.72
C PHE A 236 0.97 3.44 5.75
N ARG A 237 0.39 2.84 4.71
CA ARG A 237 -1.06 2.69 4.61
C ARG A 237 -1.61 1.65 5.58
N THR A 238 -0.88 0.54 5.78
CA THR A 238 -1.23 -0.48 6.78
C THR A 238 -1.06 0.06 8.20
N TRP A 239 0.04 0.77 8.44
CA TRP A 239 0.31 1.46 9.70
C TRP A 239 -0.78 2.47 10.03
N SER A 240 -1.02 3.45 9.16
CA SER A 240 -2.01 4.49 9.36
C SER A 240 -3.42 3.94 9.54
N ALA A 241 -3.80 2.88 8.81
CA ALA A 241 -5.11 2.24 8.98
C ALA A 241 -5.31 1.68 10.38
N SER A 242 -4.28 1.00 10.90
CA SER A 242 -4.31 0.40 12.24
C SER A 242 -4.28 1.46 13.33
N VAL A 243 -3.50 2.54 13.15
CA VAL A 243 -3.47 3.68 14.08
C VAL A 243 -4.81 4.39 14.14
N ILE A 244 -5.42 4.73 12.99
CA ILE A 244 -6.74 5.39 12.95
C ILE A 244 -7.80 4.51 13.63
N ALA A 245 -7.81 3.21 13.32
CA ALA A 245 -8.75 2.29 13.94
C ALA A 245 -8.56 2.25 15.47
N LEU A 246 -7.33 2.18 15.96
CA LEU A 246 -7.05 2.21 17.40
C LEU A 246 -7.47 3.54 18.04
N GLU A 247 -7.23 4.69 17.41
CA GLU A 247 -7.68 6.01 17.89
C GLU A 247 -9.20 6.07 18.08
N HIS A 248 -9.96 5.51 17.14
CA HIS A 248 -11.42 5.45 17.24
C HIS A 248 -11.88 4.51 18.36
N ILE A 249 -11.25 3.36 18.56
CA ILE A 249 -11.53 2.47 19.69
C ILE A 249 -11.25 3.16 21.01
N VAL A 250 -10.08 3.77 21.14
CA VAL A 250 -9.69 4.53 22.36
C VAL A 250 -10.69 5.65 22.65
N ALA A 251 -11.12 6.40 21.65
CA ALA A 251 -12.09 7.48 21.82
C ALA A 251 -13.44 6.95 22.33
N ALA A 252 -13.93 5.85 21.79
CA ALA A 252 -15.17 5.22 22.24
C ALA A 252 -15.06 4.65 23.66
N CYS A 253 -13.97 3.97 24.00
CA CYS A 253 -13.74 3.44 25.34
C CYS A 253 -13.71 4.56 26.41
N ARG A 254 -13.18 5.74 26.09
CA ARG A 254 -13.20 6.91 26.99
C ARG A 254 -14.61 7.40 27.32
N THR A 255 -15.56 7.21 26.41
CA THR A 255 -16.97 7.60 26.59
C THR A 255 -17.84 6.45 27.07
N GLY A 256 -17.27 5.28 27.43
CA GLY A 256 -18.00 4.08 27.84
C GLY A 256 -18.83 3.43 26.73
N GLY A 257 -18.60 3.82 25.48
CA GLY A 257 -19.33 3.31 24.31
C GLY A 257 -18.68 2.05 23.68
N LYS A 258 -19.53 1.29 22.96
CA LYS A 258 -19.07 0.19 22.08
C LYS A 258 -18.93 0.71 20.65
N VAL A 259 -17.87 0.27 19.95
CA VAL A 259 -17.65 0.65 18.55
C VAL A 259 -18.29 -0.37 17.64
N LYS A 260 -19.19 0.08 16.76
CA LYS A 260 -19.66 -0.76 15.66
C LYS A 260 -18.57 -0.86 14.59
N LEU A 261 -18.49 -2.02 13.95
CA LEU A 261 -17.47 -2.26 12.91
C LEU A 261 -17.53 -1.24 11.75
N ALA A 262 -18.74 -0.80 11.38
CA ALA A 262 -18.92 0.22 10.35
C ALA A 262 -18.30 1.56 10.76
N ASP A 263 -18.62 2.02 11.99
CA ASP A 263 -18.13 3.30 12.53
C ASP A 263 -16.60 3.31 12.70
N LEU A 264 -16.01 2.12 12.93
CA LEU A 264 -14.57 1.94 12.99
C LEU A 264 -13.90 2.01 11.61
N LEU A 265 -14.53 1.42 10.59
CA LEU A 265 -13.90 1.26 9.27
C LEU A 265 -14.14 2.45 8.34
N GLU A 266 -15.19 3.22 8.53
CA GLU A 266 -15.53 4.35 7.68
C GLU A 266 -14.44 5.45 7.70
N PRO A 267 -13.96 5.92 8.88
CA PRO A 267 -12.86 6.88 8.94
C PRO A 267 -11.55 6.36 8.33
N VAL A 268 -11.27 5.05 8.51
CA VAL A 268 -10.11 4.41 7.88
C VAL A 268 -10.25 4.39 6.36
N ALA A 269 -11.43 4.02 5.87
CA ALA A 269 -11.71 3.95 4.43
C ALA A 269 -11.61 5.33 3.78
N GLU A 270 -12.16 6.35 4.41
CA GLU A 270 -12.07 7.74 3.97
C GLU A 270 -10.60 8.22 3.94
N ALA A 271 -9.87 8.05 5.05
CA ALA A 271 -8.48 8.46 5.16
C ALA A 271 -7.57 7.81 4.11
N LEU A 272 -7.82 6.55 3.75
CA LEU A 272 -7.04 5.83 2.75
C LEU A 272 -7.59 5.94 1.31
N GLY A 273 -8.81 6.45 1.13
CA GLY A 273 -9.52 6.43 -0.16
C GLY A 273 -9.77 5.00 -0.66
N ASN A 274 -10.35 4.17 0.22
CA ASN A 274 -10.72 2.79 -0.02
C ASN A 274 -12.21 2.59 0.33
N THR A 275 -12.73 1.37 0.13
CA THR A 275 -14.00 0.96 0.74
C THR A 275 -13.76 0.38 2.15
N PRO A 276 -14.75 0.40 3.05
CA PRO A 276 -14.64 -0.24 4.37
C PRO A 276 -14.23 -1.72 4.28
N THR A 277 -14.77 -2.46 3.32
CA THR A 277 -14.38 -3.87 3.08
C THR A 277 -12.91 -4.04 2.75
N VAL A 278 -12.35 -3.17 1.92
CA VAL A 278 -10.92 -3.18 1.57
C VAL A 278 -10.08 -2.73 2.76
N ALA A 279 -10.51 -1.72 3.51
CA ALA A 279 -9.85 -1.27 4.73
C ALA A 279 -9.71 -2.42 5.74
N ARG A 280 -10.82 -3.13 6.02
CA ARG A 280 -10.87 -4.29 6.91
C ARG A 280 -9.93 -5.41 6.47
N LYS A 281 -10.05 -5.87 5.23
CA LYS A 281 -9.33 -7.05 4.75
C LYS A 281 -7.83 -6.81 4.52
N SER A 282 -7.45 -5.59 4.14
CA SER A 282 -6.10 -5.38 3.60
C SER A 282 -5.25 -4.37 4.36
N TYR A 283 -5.82 -3.63 5.32
CA TYR A 283 -5.06 -2.53 5.94
C TYR A 283 -5.11 -2.51 7.46
N VAL A 284 -6.27 -2.74 8.10
CA VAL A 284 -6.34 -2.74 9.56
C VAL A 284 -5.83 -4.07 10.11
N HIS A 285 -4.93 -4.00 11.10
CA HIS A 285 -4.38 -5.18 11.75
C HIS A 285 -5.49 -5.99 12.46
N PRO A 286 -5.51 -7.34 12.35
CA PRO A 286 -6.55 -8.18 12.97
C PRO A 286 -6.69 -7.98 14.48
N LEU A 287 -5.58 -7.82 15.21
CA LEU A 287 -5.60 -7.55 16.66
C LEU A 287 -6.37 -6.25 16.98
N VAL A 288 -6.12 -5.18 16.21
CA VAL A 288 -6.84 -3.92 16.41
C VAL A 288 -8.35 -4.10 16.16
N LEU A 289 -8.73 -4.90 15.15
CA LEU A 289 -10.14 -5.23 14.92
C LEU A 289 -10.74 -6.01 16.08
N GLY A 290 -9.98 -6.90 16.72
CA GLY A 290 -10.41 -7.66 17.91
C GLY A 290 -10.70 -6.78 19.13
N LEU A 291 -9.97 -5.68 19.31
CA LEU A 291 -10.20 -4.72 20.39
C LEU A 291 -11.58 -4.07 20.37
N LYS A 292 -12.28 -4.09 19.25
CA LYS A 292 -13.67 -3.61 19.14
C LYS A 292 -14.60 -4.36 20.14
N ASP A 293 -14.35 -5.64 20.34
CA ASP A 293 -15.15 -6.51 21.21
C ASP A 293 -14.52 -6.66 22.61
N ALA A 294 -13.18 -6.76 22.68
CA ALA A 294 -12.44 -6.89 23.93
C ALA A 294 -12.31 -5.57 24.71
N GLY A 295 -12.40 -4.43 24.04
CA GLY A 295 -12.14 -3.11 24.60
C GLY A 295 -10.64 -2.77 24.64
N PHE A 296 -10.35 -1.54 25.06
CA PHE A 296 -8.99 -1.03 25.26
C PHE A 296 -8.99 -0.12 26.51
N ASP A 297 -8.06 -0.33 27.43
CA ASP A 297 -7.93 0.59 28.56
C ASP A 297 -7.28 1.90 28.12
N ALA A 298 -8.09 2.90 27.88
CA ALA A 298 -7.65 4.22 27.44
C ALA A 298 -6.73 4.95 28.45
N LYS A 299 -6.65 4.49 29.71
CA LYS A 299 -5.73 5.04 30.75
C LYS A 299 -4.30 4.59 30.51
N THR A 300 -4.09 3.47 29.82
CA THR A 300 -2.76 2.90 29.54
C THR A 300 -2.06 3.54 28.34
N LEU A 301 -2.68 4.54 27.67
CA LEU A 301 -2.06 5.21 26.53
C LEU A 301 -0.71 5.82 26.91
N PRO A 302 0.38 5.46 26.18
CA PRO A 302 1.70 6.02 26.42
C PRO A 302 1.74 7.52 26.11
N ARG A 303 2.63 8.26 26.76
CA ARG A 303 2.84 9.67 26.44
C ARG A 303 3.40 9.83 25.01
N ARG A 304 3.05 10.92 24.36
CA ARG A 304 3.61 11.32 23.05
C ARG A 304 5.15 11.46 23.14
N THR A 305 5.84 11.04 22.08
CA THR A 305 7.25 11.41 21.86
C THR A 305 7.34 12.44 20.72
N ARG A 306 8.56 12.89 20.40
CA ARG A 306 8.78 13.78 19.25
C ARG A 306 8.23 13.19 17.95
N TRP A 307 8.39 11.87 17.75
CA TRP A 307 8.15 11.20 16.49
C TRP A 307 6.92 10.28 16.45
N LEU A 308 6.40 9.90 17.60
CA LEU A 308 5.28 8.96 17.69
C LEU A 308 4.15 9.53 18.55
N SER A 309 2.92 9.43 18.04
CA SER A 309 1.70 9.74 18.78
C SER A 309 1.45 8.71 19.90
N PRO A 310 0.57 9.01 20.88
CA PRO A 310 0.15 8.03 21.89
C PRO A 310 -0.42 6.75 21.27
N ALA A 311 -1.25 6.88 20.23
CA ALA A 311 -1.85 5.73 19.54
C ALA A 311 -0.82 4.89 18.78
N GLU A 312 0.16 5.52 18.13
CA GLU A 312 1.25 4.81 17.46
C GLU A 312 2.09 4.00 18.46
N ARG A 313 2.40 4.58 19.62
CA ARG A 313 3.13 3.88 20.68
C ARG A 313 2.32 2.75 21.30
N ALA A 314 1.01 2.96 21.51
CA ALA A 314 0.12 1.92 22.00
C ALA A 314 0.00 0.76 20.99
N LEU A 315 -0.05 1.07 19.69
CA LEU A 315 -0.08 0.03 18.65
C LEU A 315 1.20 -0.81 18.67
N ILE A 316 2.38 -0.20 18.82
CA ILE A 316 3.64 -0.94 18.95
C ILE A 316 3.57 -1.89 20.15
N ALA A 317 3.20 -1.40 21.33
CA ALA A 317 3.12 -2.21 22.55
C ALA A 317 2.16 -3.38 22.39
N LEU A 318 0.95 -3.15 21.85
CA LEU A 318 -0.04 -4.19 21.57
C LEU A 318 0.49 -5.30 20.65
N LEU A 319 1.22 -4.92 19.60
CA LEU A 319 1.78 -5.87 18.64
C LEU A 319 2.96 -6.67 19.24
N ASP A 320 3.74 -6.04 20.13
CA ASP A 320 4.86 -6.70 20.81
C ASP A 320 4.38 -7.73 21.84
N GLU A 321 3.40 -7.38 22.69
CA GLU A 321 2.79 -8.28 23.69
C GLU A 321 2.25 -9.55 23.04
N THR A 322 1.53 -9.42 21.92
CA THR A 322 0.99 -10.58 21.21
C THR A 322 2.07 -11.46 20.60
N SER A 323 3.14 -10.84 20.09
CA SER A 323 4.28 -11.61 19.54
C SER A 323 4.98 -12.42 20.62
N GLU A 324 5.13 -11.88 21.83
CA GLU A 324 5.68 -12.61 22.98
C GLU A 324 4.78 -13.74 23.47
N GLU A 325 3.46 -13.53 23.51
CA GLU A 325 2.49 -14.57 23.89
C GLU A 325 2.52 -15.75 22.91
N VAL A 326 2.54 -15.46 21.60
CA VAL A 326 2.65 -16.50 20.56
C VAL A 326 3.98 -17.26 20.67
N ALA A 327 5.10 -16.55 20.93
CA ALA A 327 6.39 -17.18 21.13
C ALA A 327 6.43 -18.10 22.36
N LYS A 328 5.82 -17.69 23.48
CA LYS A 328 5.69 -18.48 24.70
C LYS A 328 4.79 -19.71 24.54
N ALA A 329 3.75 -19.61 23.71
CA ALA A 329 2.83 -20.72 23.44
C ALA A 329 3.42 -21.76 22.47
N ALA A 330 4.45 -21.41 21.70
CA ALA A 330 5.15 -22.26 20.74
C ALA A 330 6.41 -22.93 21.30
N ALA A 331 6.89 -22.54 22.50
CA ALA A 331 8.03 -23.07 23.23
C ALA A 331 7.60 -24.14 24.25
#